data_df0233a7c7f74aacceb2a3886c9fdb9c
#
_entry.id   df0233a7c7f74aacceb2a3886c9fdb9c
#
_cell.length_a   1.000
_cell.length_b   1.000
_cell.length_c   1.000
_cell.angle_alpha   90.00
_cell.angle_beta   90.00
_cell.angle_gamma   90.00
#
_symmetry.space_group_name_H-M   'P 1'
#
loop_
_entity.id
_entity.type
_entity.pdbx_description
1 polymer ?
#
loop_
_entity_poly.entity_id
_entity_poly.type
_entity_poly.pdbx_seq_one_letter_code
_entity_poly.pdbx_strand_id
1 'polypeptide(L)'
;MQDIKRAPFREILDWCMFDFANSSYTTVIISVTYGIIFSQLVVPASSDQENPFEYGNLLWSIALAISYLLVVVTGPIFGAITDYSARKKQFLFYSYVFCIISTGALWFVIAPGQYFLAFILIIFSNFFFASGENFASSFLPYLGPKEDLGKISGYAWGIGYFGGIAAVALVNTLGPKTIDNFSSLRLVGPYTAFFFLFSGIPTFLLLREYTAGKEKPAGLSYLKIGVERVTSTLKEIHKFRDMALYLVSLFFAMAALGIVISFAFIYGAQEIKTQKEHEIAMFLLIQLFAAIGAIIFGFIQDKIGAKKTFNITLLLWIACLLLIYWVEDLTTFLTGIGIPTTKQWVFVGTTVFAGAGLGATQSASRAIVGLFAPESKSGEFFGLWGLSGKIAAAFGLVAVGGLQVLFDLRNSFLVVSIFFIVSLLINFLVDEKRGIQTAIDYKEI
;
A
#
# COMPACT_ATOMS: atom_id res chain seq x y z
N MET A 1 24.69 -4.04 -23.23
CA MET A 1 23.34 -4.01 -22.59
C MET A 1 22.40 -4.78 -23.50
N GLN A 2 21.73 -5.80 -23.00
CA GLN A 2 20.56 -6.30 -23.72
C GLN A 2 19.46 -5.27 -23.44
N ASP A 3 18.96 -4.61 -24.53
CA ASP A 3 17.75 -3.81 -24.42
C ASP A 3 16.63 -4.72 -23.94
N ILE A 4 16.15 -4.48 -22.72
CA ILE A 4 15.02 -5.25 -22.17
C ILE A 4 13.83 -4.93 -23.08
N LYS A 5 13.46 -5.92 -23.90
CA LYS A 5 12.25 -5.81 -24.72
C LYS A 5 11.04 -5.83 -23.77
N ARG A 6 10.08 -4.97 -24.08
CA ARG A 6 8.78 -4.98 -23.37
C ARG A 6 8.19 -6.39 -23.41
N ALA A 7 7.81 -6.91 -22.25
CA ALA A 7 7.10 -8.18 -22.15
C ALA A 7 5.79 -8.11 -22.96
N PRO A 8 5.28 -9.23 -23.48
CA PRO A 8 3.98 -9.27 -24.13
C PRO A 8 2.91 -8.64 -23.26
N PHE A 9 1.98 -7.86 -23.84
CA PHE A 9 0.93 -7.17 -23.08
C PHE A 9 0.12 -8.13 -22.20
N ARG A 10 -0.09 -9.35 -22.65
CA ARG A 10 -0.76 -10.40 -21.87
C ARG A 10 -0.01 -10.73 -20.59
N GLU A 11 1.31 -10.85 -20.63
CA GLU A 11 2.14 -11.13 -19.44
C GLU A 11 2.12 -9.94 -18.46
N ILE A 12 2.13 -8.71 -18.98
CA ILE A 12 1.96 -7.50 -18.14
C ILE A 12 0.57 -7.52 -17.49
N LEU A 13 -0.47 -7.85 -18.23
CA LEU A 13 -1.83 -7.94 -17.71
C LEU A 13 -1.94 -9.02 -16.61
N ASP A 14 -1.33 -10.18 -16.84
CA ASP A 14 -1.34 -11.27 -15.84
C ASP A 14 -0.58 -10.89 -14.56
N TRP A 15 0.48 -10.10 -14.68
CA TRP A 15 1.14 -9.51 -13.51
C TRP A 15 0.24 -8.48 -12.80
N CYS A 16 -0.47 -7.63 -13.55
CA CYS A 16 -1.45 -6.70 -13.00
C CYS A 16 -2.61 -7.40 -12.27
N MET A 17 -2.96 -8.63 -12.69
CA MET A 17 -3.99 -9.42 -12.02
C MET A 17 -3.60 -9.81 -10.59
N PHE A 18 -2.31 -9.82 -10.25
CA PHE A 18 -1.90 -9.95 -8.85
C PHE A 18 -2.37 -8.74 -8.02
N ASP A 19 -2.17 -7.52 -8.50
CA ASP A 19 -2.63 -6.30 -7.80
C ASP A 19 -4.16 -6.26 -7.71
N PHE A 20 -4.88 -6.69 -8.75
CA PHE A 20 -6.34 -6.84 -8.72
C PHE A 20 -6.79 -7.81 -7.61
N ALA A 21 -6.16 -8.97 -7.55
CA ALA A 21 -6.46 -9.99 -6.55
C ALA A 21 -6.06 -9.55 -5.13
N ASN A 22 -4.86 -8.99 -4.98
CA ASN A 22 -4.25 -8.58 -3.73
C ASN A 22 -5.02 -7.42 -3.06
N SER A 23 -5.63 -6.53 -3.87
CA SER A 23 -6.45 -5.42 -3.38
C SER A 23 -7.71 -5.88 -2.65
N SER A 24 -8.19 -7.11 -2.88
CA SER A 24 -9.29 -7.68 -2.10
C SER A 24 -8.93 -7.78 -0.62
N TYR A 25 -7.72 -8.22 -0.31
CA TYR A 25 -7.25 -8.33 1.07
C TYR A 25 -7.14 -6.96 1.74
N THR A 26 -6.43 -6.02 1.11
CA THR A 26 -6.25 -4.67 1.67
C THR A 26 -7.58 -3.99 1.93
N THR A 27 -8.49 -4.04 0.96
CA THR A 27 -9.75 -3.31 1.05
C THR A 27 -10.72 -3.98 2.01
N VAL A 28 -10.94 -5.30 1.89
CA VAL A 28 -11.92 -6.01 2.69
C VAL A 28 -11.42 -6.29 4.12
N ILE A 29 -10.20 -6.83 4.23
CA ILE A 29 -9.69 -7.25 5.54
C ILE A 29 -9.16 -6.04 6.31
N ILE A 30 -8.27 -5.24 5.71
CA ILE A 30 -7.59 -4.19 6.45
C ILE A 30 -8.45 -2.93 6.60
N SER A 31 -9.09 -2.45 5.51
CA SER A 31 -9.62 -1.09 5.49
C SER A 31 -11.11 -0.98 5.80
N VAL A 32 -11.96 -1.85 5.23
CA VAL A 32 -13.41 -1.57 5.17
C VAL A 32 -14.26 -2.49 6.04
N THR A 33 -13.92 -3.78 6.16
CA THR A 33 -14.87 -4.75 6.71
C THR A 33 -14.36 -5.50 7.91
N TYR A 34 -13.28 -6.28 7.77
CA TYR A 34 -12.92 -7.23 8.83
C TYR A 34 -12.33 -6.52 10.07
N GLY A 35 -11.63 -5.39 9.91
CA GLY A 35 -11.17 -4.59 11.04
C GLY A 35 -12.32 -4.18 11.98
N ILE A 36 -13.46 -3.80 11.43
CA ILE A 36 -14.68 -3.46 12.19
C ILE A 36 -15.25 -4.71 12.87
N ILE A 37 -15.37 -5.82 12.12
CA ILE A 37 -15.86 -7.10 12.67
C ILE A 37 -14.97 -7.55 13.83
N PHE A 38 -13.65 -7.51 13.66
CA PHE A 38 -12.71 -7.89 14.71
C PHE A 38 -12.85 -7.03 15.94
N SER A 39 -12.78 -5.69 15.79
CA SER A 39 -12.73 -4.78 16.94
C SER A 39 -14.07 -4.64 17.66
N GLN A 40 -15.19 -4.79 16.97
CA GLN A 40 -16.53 -4.52 17.54
C GLN A 40 -17.36 -5.77 17.81
N LEU A 41 -17.09 -6.90 17.13
CA LEU A 41 -17.92 -8.09 17.25
C LEU A 41 -17.13 -9.31 17.76
N VAL A 42 -15.86 -9.47 17.36
CA VAL A 42 -15.03 -10.63 17.78
C VAL A 42 -14.42 -10.38 19.17
N VAL A 43 -13.88 -9.18 19.39
CA VAL A 43 -13.36 -8.77 20.71
C VAL A 43 -14.55 -8.32 21.54
N PRO A 44 -14.70 -8.84 22.79
CA PRO A 44 -15.75 -8.39 23.70
C PRO A 44 -15.64 -6.89 23.98
N ALA A 45 -16.78 -6.20 23.96
CA ALA A 45 -16.82 -4.78 24.34
C ALA A 45 -16.38 -4.60 25.80
N SER A 46 -15.69 -3.51 26.07
CA SER A 46 -15.34 -3.10 27.43
C SER A 46 -16.59 -2.68 28.22
N SER A 47 -16.50 -2.76 29.54
CA SER A 47 -17.53 -2.18 30.44
C SER A 47 -17.52 -0.65 30.43
N ASP A 48 -16.52 -0.03 29.86
CA ASP A 48 -16.46 1.42 29.65
C ASP A 48 -17.49 1.85 28.59
N GLN A 49 -18.47 2.64 29.01
CA GLN A 49 -19.55 3.12 28.11
C GLN A 49 -19.07 4.22 27.14
N GLU A 50 -17.99 4.93 27.47
CA GLU A 50 -17.46 5.99 26.60
C GLU A 50 -16.65 5.40 25.43
N ASN A 51 -15.88 4.32 25.67
CA ASN A 51 -15.01 3.70 24.67
C ASN A 51 -15.13 2.15 24.66
N PRO A 52 -16.28 1.59 24.32
CA PRO A 52 -16.54 0.15 24.43
C PRO A 52 -15.64 -0.72 23.55
N PHE A 53 -15.08 -0.18 22.48
CA PHE A 53 -14.26 -0.89 21.48
C PHE A 53 -12.76 -0.60 21.58
N GLU A 54 -12.30 0.14 22.58
CA GLU A 54 -10.90 0.53 22.74
C GLU A 54 -9.96 -0.68 22.73
N TYR A 55 -10.29 -1.72 23.49
CA TYR A 55 -9.50 -2.94 23.56
C TYR A 55 -9.43 -3.69 22.22
N GLY A 56 -10.54 -3.74 21.48
CA GLY A 56 -10.58 -4.33 20.15
C GLY A 56 -9.73 -3.57 19.14
N ASN A 57 -9.78 -2.24 19.16
CA ASN A 57 -8.96 -1.37 18.34
C ASN A 57 -7.47 -1.49 18.68
N LEU A 58 -7.13 -1.61 19.97
CA LEU A 58 -5.76 -1.83 20.41
C LEU A 58 -5.21 -3.16 19.91
N LEU A 59 -5.96 -4.25 20.07
CA LEU A 59 -5.54 -5.57 19.59
C LEU A 59 -5.40 -5.59 18.04
N TRP A 60 -6.29 -4.92 17.33
CA TRP A 60 -6.19 -4.78 15.88
C TRP A 60 -4.88 -4.07 15.47
N SER A 61 -4.60 -2.95 16.11
CA SER A 61 -3.39 -2.16 15.87
C SER A 61 -2.12 -2.96 16.18
N ILE A 62 -2.11 -3.71 17.28
CA ILE A 62 -0.98 -4.58 17.67
C ILE A 62 -0.78 -5.71 16.64
N ALA A 63 -1.86 -6.35 16.17
CA ALA A 63 -1.77 -7.42 15.17
C ALA A 63 -1.12 -6.91 13.87
N LEU A 64 -1.56 -5.75 13.37
CA LEU A 64 -0.98 -5.13 12.19
C LEU A 64 0.47 -4.68 12.44
N ALA A 65 0.78 -4.10 13.59
CA ALA A 65 2.14 -3.68 13.93
C ALA A 65 3.11 -4.87 13.97
N ILE A 66 2.72 -5.99 14.58
CA ILE A 66 3.55 -7.22 14.60
C ILE A 66 3.77 -7.73 13.18
N SER A 67 2.72 -7.81 12.36
CA SER A 67 2.86 -8.28 10.98
C SER A 67 3.77 -7.38 10.15
N TYR A 68 3.67 -6.06 10.30
CA TYR A 68 4.55 -5.10 9.63
C TYR A 68 6.00 -5.21 10.11
N LEU A 69 6.22 -5.40 11.42
CA LEU A 69 7.56 -5.61 11.96
C LEU A 69 8.21 -6.89 11.37
N LEU A 70 7.44 -7.96 11.23
CA LEU A 70 7.92 -9.18 10.56
C LEU A 70 8.34 -8.89 9.11
N VAL A 71 7.53 -8.13 8.36
CA VAL A 71 7.87 -7.74 6.97
C VAL A 71 9.11 -6.85 6.93
N VAL A 72 9.23 -5.89 7.85
CA VAL A 72 10.40 -5.00 7.96
C VAL A 72 11.69 -5.79 8.12
N VAL A 73 11.68 -6.80 8.99
CA VAL A 73 12.87 -7.63 9.27
C VAL A 73 13.16 -8.60 8.12
N THR A 74 12.12 -9.22 7.56
CA THR A 74 12.29 -10.32 6.59
C THR A 74 12.30 -9.86 5.13
N GLY A 75 11.66 -8.73 4.80
CA GLY A 75 11.47 -8.28 3.43
C GLY A 75 12.78 -8.13 2.64
N PRO A 76 13.77 -7.36 3.11
CA PRO A 76 15.05 -7.23 2.40
C PRO A 76 15.80 -8.57 2.30
N ILE A 77 15.75 -9.40 3.36
CA ILE A 77 16.43 -10.71 3.40
C ILE A 77 15.81 -11.67 2.38
N PHE A 78 14.48 -11.78 2.36
CA PHE A 78 13.80 -12.62 1.37
C PHE A 78 13.96 -12.08 -0.05
N GLY A 79 13.95 -10.74 -0.22
CA GLY A 79 14.29 -10.10 -1.48
C GLY A 79 15.66 -10.53 -1.99
N ALA A 80 16.70 -10.43 -1.15
CA ALA A 80 18.06 -10.86 -1.48
C ALA A 80 18.16 -12.38 -1.79
N ILE A 81 17.41 -13.20 -1.05
CA ILE A 81 17.34 -14.64 -1.31
C ILE A 81 16.69 -14.91 -2.68
N THR A 82 15.60 -14.22 -3.01
CA THR A 82 14.90 -14.42 -4.29
C THR A 82 15.74 -13.96 -5.47
N ASP A 83 16.50 -12.88 -5.34
CA ASP A 83 17.43 -12.41 -6.36
C ASP A 83 18.58 -13.42 -6.58
N TYR A 84 19.11 -13.98 -5.49
CA TYR A 84 20.21 -14.94 -5.56
C TYR A 84 19.78 -16.29 -6.14
N SER A 85 18.63 -16.80 -5.70
CA SER A 85 18.14 -18.14 -6.04
C SER A 85 17.33 -18.20 -7.33
N ALA A 86 16.98 -17.07 -7.95
CA ALA A 86 16.03 -16.95 -9.07
C ALA A 86 14.68 -17.64 -8.79
N ARG A 87 14.12 -17.41 -7.61
CA ARG A 87 12.88 -18.05 -7.15
C ARG A 87 11.80 -17.04 -6.77
N LYS A 88 11.81 -15.86 -7.40
CA LYS A 88 10.82 -14.80 -7.13
C LYS A 88 9.38 -15.29 -7.26
N LYS A 89 9.09 -16.00 -8.34
CA LYS A 89 7.76 -16.55 -8.59
C LYS A 89 7.35 -17.59 -7.54
N GLN A 90 8.28 -18.42 -7.05
CA GLN A 90 7.99 -19.39 -5.98
C GLN A 90 7.67 -18.69 -4.66
N PHE A 91 8.46 -17.68 -4.26
CA PHE A 91 8.18 -16.91 -3.04
C PHE A 91 6.86 -16.15 -3.13
N LEU A 92 6.57 -15.55 -4.29
CA LEU A 92 5.29 -14.94 -4.58
C LEU A 92 4.14 -15.94 -4.44
N PHE A 93 4.29 -17.15 -4.98
CA PHE A 93 3.30 -18.21 -4.89
C PHE A 93 3.08 -18.67 -3.44
N TYR A 94 4.14 -18.88 -2.66
CA TYR A 94 3.99 -19.26 -1.25
C TYR A 94 3.31 -18.15 -0.44
N SER A 95 3.70 -16.90 -0.62
CA SER A 95 3.05 -15.78 0.07
C SER A 95 1.56 -15.69 -0.28
N TYR A 96 1.21 -15.87 -1.55
CA TYR A 96 -0.17 -15.93 -2.03
C TYR A 96 -0.97 -17.06 -1.38
N VAL A 97 -0.46 -18.30 -1.41
CA VAL A 97 -1.14 -19.47 -0.85
C VAL A 97 -1.33 -19.33 0.67
N PHE A 98 -0.29 -18.94 1.40
CA PHE A 98 -0.40 -18.79 2.86
C PHE A 98 -1.28 -17.63 3.26
N CYS A 99 -1.33 -16.53 2.49
CA CYS A 99 -2.29 -15.45 2.71
C CYS A 99 -3.73 -15.95 2.53
N ILE A 100 -4.01 -16.70 1.45
CA ILE A 100 -5.32 -17.26 1.18
C ILE A 100 -5.75 -18.24 2.30
N ILE A 101 -4.87 -19.15 2.71
CA ILE A 101 -5.15 -20.13 3.75
C ILE A 101 -5.47 -19.42 5.08
N SER A 102 -4.62 -18.48 5.51
CA SER A 102 -4.80 -17.77 6.79
C SER A 102 -6.02 -16.84 6.77
N THR A 103 -6.33 -16.21 5.61
CA THR A 103 -7.54 -15.40 5.46
C THR A 103 -8.79 -16.27 5.44
N GLY A 104 -8.78 -17.39 4.72
CA GLY A 104 -9.88 -18.35 4.70
C GLY A 104 -10.12 -18.99 6.06
N ALA A 105 -9.06 -19.23 6.84
CA ALA A 105 -9.13 -19.78 8.19
C ALA A 105 -9.84 -18.85 9.20
N LEU A 106 -10.07 -17.57 8.89
CA LEU A 106 -10.93 -16.69 9.68
C LEU A 106 -12.37 -17.24 9.81
N TRP A 107 -12.78 -18.14 8.94
CA TRP A 107 -14.02 -18.94 9.07
C TRP A 107 -14.14 -19.65 10.43
N PHE A 108 -13.02 -20.08 11.01
CA PHE A 108 -13.01 -20.81 12.28
C PHE A 108 -13.22 -19.91 13.50
N VAL A 109 -13.31 -18.61 13.33
CA VAL A 109 -13.75 -17.68 14.37
C VAL A 109 -15.28 -17.75 14.45
N ILE A 110 -15.79 -18.72 15.20
CA ILE A 110 -17.21 -19.11 15.21
C ILE A 110 -18.07 -18.35 16.22
N ALA A 111 -17.45 -17.71 17.20
CA ALA A 111 -18.13 -16.99 18.26
C ALA A 111 -17.37 -15.72 18.67
N PRO A 112 -18.08 -14.70 19.19
CA PRO A 112 -17.46 -13.61 19.93
C PRO A 112 -16.58 -14.16 21.06
N GLY A 113 -15.46 -13.48 21.35
CA GLY A 113 -14.49 -13.91 22.36
C GLY A 113 -13.35 -14.79 21.83
N GLN A 114 -13.45 -15.30 20.59
CA GLN A 114 -12.35 -16.04 19.94
C GLN A 114 -11.32 -15.09 19.29
N TYR A 115 -11.07 -13.93 19.88
CA TYR A 115 -10.19 -12.90 19.33
C TYR A 115 -8.73 -13.34 19.21
N PHE A 116 -8.26 -14.25 20.06
CA PHE A 116 -6.87 -14.74 19.97
C PHE A 116 -6.61 -15.50 18.67
N LEU A 117 -7.53 -16.38 18.25
CA LEU A 117 -7.43 -17.07 16.95
C LEU A 117 -7.43 -16.06 15.80
N ALA A 118 -8.39 -15.12 15.79
CA ALA A 118 -8.46 -14.08 14.78
C ALA A 118 -7.19 -13.22 14.75
N PHE A 119 -6.67 -12.83 15.93
CA PHE A 119 -5.44 -12.05 16.10
C PHE A 119 -4.24 -12.73 15.42
N ILE A 120 -4.03 -14.02 15.69
CA ILE A 120 -2.92 -14.79 15.07
C ILE A 120 -3.10 -14.91 13.56
N LEU A 121 -4.32 -15.22 13.11
CA LEU A 121 -4.61 -15.34 11.67
C LEU A 121 -4.42 -14.02 10.92
N ILE A 122 -4.75 -12.87 11.53
CA ILE A 122 -4.50 -11.55 10.94
C ILE A 122 -3.01 -11.26 10.85
N ILE A 123 -2.22 -11.57 11.87
CA ILE A 123 -0.75 -11.40 11.82
C ILE A 123 -0.17 -12.17 10.62
N PHE A 124 -0.52 -13.44 10.48
CA PHE A 124 0.01 -14.26 9.39
C PHE A 124 -0.52 -13.83 8.02
N SER A 125 -1.82 -13.60 7.89
CA SER A 125 -2.40 -13.22 6.60
C SER A 125 -1.83 -11.87 6.11
N ASN A 126 -1.70 -10.87 7.00
CA ASN A 126 -1.15 -9.57 6.65
C ASN A 126 0.37 -9.62 6.38
N PHE A 127 1.10 -10.48 7.10
CA PHE A 127 2.52 -10.72 6.80
C PHE A 127 2.72 -11.28 5.39
N PHE A 128 1.97 -12.32 5.02
CA PHE A 128 2.08 -12.93 3.70
C PHE A 128 1.55 -12.03 2.59
N PHE A 129 0.47 -11.28 2.85
CA PHE A 129 -0.04 -10.25 1.95
C PHE A 129 1.05 -9.22 1.61
N ALA A 130 1.64 -8.59 2.62
CA ALA A 130 2.64 -7.55 2.43
C ALA A 130 3.96 -8.08 1.84
N SER A 131 4.34 -9.32 2.15
CA SER A 131 5.48 -10.00 1.51
C SER A 131 5.20 -10.27 0.04
N GLY A 132 3.98 -10.70 -0.32
CA GLY A 132 3.55 -10.91 -1.70
C GLY A 132 3.61 -9.63 -2.53
N GLU A 133 3.20 -8.49 -1.96
CA GLU A 133 3.32 -7.17 -2.59
C GLU A 133 4.76 -6.83 -2.96
N ASN A 134 5.72 -7.08 -2.05
CA ASN A 134 7.15 -6.87 -2.31
C ASN A 134 7.67 -7.78 -3.42
N PHE A 135 7.32 -9.08 -3.39
CA PHE A 135 7.76 -10.04 -4.41
C PHE A 135 7.15 -9.70 -5.77
N ALA A 136 5.86 -9.41 -5.86
CA ALA A 136 5.21 -9.01 -7.11
C ALA A 136 5.85 -7.74 -7.70
N SER A 137 6.10 -6.74 -6.86
CA SER A 137 6.74 -5.49 -7.28
C SER A 137 8.15 -5.70 -7.83
N SER A 138 8.90 -6.69 -7.33
CA SER A 138 10.26 -6.99 -7.77
C SER A 138 10.36 -7.53 -9.21
N PHE A 139 9.23 -7.88 -9.85
CA PHE A 139 9.18 -8.24 -11.27
C PHE A 139 9.16 -7.03 -12.19
N LEU A 140 8.74 -5.86 -11.70
CA LEU A 140 8.53 -4.67 -12.53
C LEU A 140 9.72 -4.33 -13.46
N PRO A 141 11.00 -4.36 -13.00
CA PRO A 141 12.15 -4.03 -13.87
C PRO A 141 12.34 -4.98 -15.07
N TYR A 142 11.73 -6.17 -15.03
CA TYR A 142 11.84 -7.18 -16.10
C TYR A 142 10.67 -7.14 -17.11
N LEU A 143 9.62 -6.39 -16.80
CA LEU A 143 8.40 -6.35 -17.62
C LEU A 143 8.48 -5.34 -18.78
N GLY A 144 9.47 -4.47 -18.78
CA GLY A 144 9.65 -3.51 -19.86
C GLY A 144 10.88 -2.64 -19.71
N PRO A 145 11.18 -1.87 -20.77
CA PRO A 145 12.25 -0.90 -20.72
C PRO A 145 11.95 0.19 -19.67
N LYS A 146 12.99 0.88 -19.23
CA LYS A 146 12.89 1.89 -18.15
C LYS A 146 11.85 2.99 -18.46
N GLU A 147 11.68 3.32 -19.73
CA GLU A 147 10.74 4.32 -20.23
C GLU A 147 9.27 3.89 -20.12
N ASP A 148 9.00 2.62 -19.87
CA ASP A 148 7.64 2.05 -19.76
C ASP A 148 7.24 1.67 -18.32
N LEU A 149 8.17 1.73 -17.35
CA LEU A 149 7.91 1.25 -15.99
C LEU A 149 6.80 2.04 -15.28
N GLY A 150 6.67 3.33 -15.57
CA GLY A 150 5.57 4.16 -15.05
C GLY A 150 4.21 3.66 -15.52
N LYS A 151 4.04 3.43 -16.82
CA LYS A 151 2.81 2.88 -17.40
C LYS A 151 2.47 1.51 -16.84
N ILE A 152 3.46 0.62 -16.79
CA ILE A 152 3.26 -0.76 -16.31
C ILE A 152 2.82 -0.75 -14.83
N SER A 153 3.49 0.05 -13.99
CA SER A 153 3.09 0.24 -12.59
C SER A 153 1.69 0.87 -12.48
N GLY A 154 1.39 1.86 -13.32
CA GLY A 154 0.08 2.53 -13.37
C GLY A 154 -1.06 1.57 -13.73
N TYR A 155 -0.86 0.66 -14.69
CA TYR A 155 -1.84 -0.36 -15.03
C TYR A 155 -2.13 -1.29 -13.84
N ALA A 156 -1.09 -1.75 -13.15
CA ALA A 156 -1.24 -2.66 -12.03
C ALA A 156 -2.02 -2.03 -10.87
N TRP A 157 -1.62 -0.83 -10.45
CA TRP A 157 -2.34 -0.09 -9.41
C TRP A 157 -3.76 0.28 -9.84
N GLY A 158 -3.94 0.76 -11.10
CA GLY A 158 -5.26 1.13 -11.62
C GLY A 158 -6.22 -0.06 -11.63
N ILE A 159 -5.80 -1.21 -12.14
CA ILE A 159 -6.58 -2.45 -12.14
C ILE A 159 -6.81 -2.93 -10.70
N GLY A 160 -5.82 -2.78 -9.81
CA GLY A 160 -5.93 -3.13 -8.40
C GLY A 160 -7.07 -2.43 -7.68
N TYR A 161 -7.25 -1.11 -7.88
CA TYR A 161 -8.37 -0.39 -7.25
C TYR A 161 -9.74 -0.93 -7.66
N PHE A 162 -9.92 -1.37 -8.91
CA PHE A 162 -11.15 -2.05 -9.34
C PHE A 162 -11.34 -3.40 -8.65
N GLY A 163 -10.24 -4.13 -8.40
CA GLY A 163 -10.27 -5.37 -7.62
C GLY A 163 -10.79 -5.14 -6.20
N GLY A 164 -10.35 -4.06 -5.54
CA GLY A 164 -10.84 -3.66 -4.22
C GLY A 164 -12.34 -3.36 -4.21
N ILE A 165 -12.84 -2.58 -5.20
CA ILE A 165 -14.29 -2.30 -5.34
C ILE A 165 -15.09 -3.60 -5.53
N ALA A 166 -14.64 -4.48 -6.44
CA ALA A 166 -15.32 -5.74 -6.72
C ALA A 166 -15.37 -6.65 -5.50
N ALA A 167 -14.28 -6.75 -4.74
CA ALA A 167 -14.22 -7.56 -3.53
C ALA A 167 -15.14 -7.03 -2.41
N VAL A 168 -15.20 -5.71 -2.21
CA VAL A 168 -16.12 -5.07 -1.26
C VAL A 168 -17.57 -5.30 -1.68
N ALA A 169 -17.89 -5.15 -2.96
CA ALA A 169 -19.23 -5.42 -3.48
C ALA A 169 -19.65 -6.88 -3.21
N LEU A 170 -18.74 -7.84 -3.43
CA LEU A 170 -18.98 -9.26 -3.13
C LEU A 170 -19.25 -9.46 -1.65
N VAL A 171 -18.42 -8.90 -0.76
CA VAL A 171 -18.55 -9.11 0.69
C VAL A 171 -19.75 -8.39 1.28
N ASN A 172 -20.16 -7.25 0.72
CA ASN A 172 -21.36 -6.54 1.18
C ASN A 172 -22.67 -7.34 0.97
N THR A 173 -22.68 -8.38 0.13
CA THR A 173 -23.81 -9.30 0.00
C THR A 173 -24.09 -10.09 1.27
N LEU A 174 -23.11 -10.17 2.19
CA LEU A 174 -23.26 -10.85 3.49
C LEU A 174 -24.13 -10.08 4.50
N GLY A 175 -24.51 -8.84 4.19
CA GLY A 175 -25.39 -8.03 5.01
C GLY A 175 -24.70 -7.15 6.05
N PRO A 176 -25.47 -6.63 7.03
CA PRO A 176 -24.98 -5.64 7.99
C PRO A 176 -23.97 -6.25 8.98
N LYS A 177 -23.02 -5.40 9.44
CA LYS A 177 -21.98 -5.77 10.40
C LYS A 177 -22.53 -5.69 11.84
N THR A 178 -23.40 -6.62 12.19
CA THR A 178 -24.07 -6.70 13.50
C THR A 178 -23.85 -8.07 14.12
N ILE A 179 -24.03 -8.14 15.46
CA ILE A 179 -23.86 -9.39 16.19
C ILE A 179 -24.89 -10.46 15.73
N ASP A 180 -26.12 -10.05 15.43
CA ASP A 180 -27.19 -10.96 14.97
C ASP A 180 -26.85 -11.60 13.61
N ASN A 181 -26.04 -10.93 12.80
CA ASN A 181 -25.58 -11.42 11.50
C ASN A 181 -24.20 -12.09 11.55
N PHE A 182 -23.65 -12.33 12.74
CA PHE A 182 -22.27 -12.82 12.89
C PHE A 182 -22.00 -14.11 12.14
N SER A 183 -22.97 -15.03 12.06
CA SER A 183 -22.87 -16.29 11.31
C SER A 183 -22.57 -16.09 9.83
N SER A 184 -23.19 -15.09 9.18
CA SER A 184 -22.93 -14.73 7.78
C SER A 184 -21.59 -13.99 7.66
N LEU A 185 -21.25 -13.12 8.62
CA LEU A 185 -20.02 -12.33 8.61
C LEU A 185 -18.75 -13.18 8.74
N ARG A 186 -18.84 -14.41 9.25
CA ARG A 186 -17.75 -15.39 9.22
C ARG A 186 -17.29 -15.71 7.80
N LEU A 187 -18.15 -15.57 6.79
CA LEU A 187 -17.83 -15.77 5.38
C LEU A 187 -16.96 -14.66 4.78
N VAL A 188 -16.73 -13.54 5.47
CA VAL A 188 -15.90 -12.45 4.99
C VAL A 188 -14.48 -12.94 4.66
N GLY A 189 -13.86 -13.72 5.56
CA GLY A 189 -12.55 -14.33 5.31
C GLY A 189 -12.55 -15.27 4.09
N PRO A 190 -13.41 -16.31 4.06
CA PRO A 190 -13.56 -17.20 2.90
C PRO A 190 -13.87 -16.50 1.58
N TYR A 191 -14.76 -15.51 1.55
CA TYR A 191 -15.09 -14.76 0.33
C TYR A 191 -13.90 -13.98 -0.20
N THR A 192 -13.16 -13.32 0.70
CA THR A 192 -11.91 -12.61 0.35
C THR A 192 -10.86 -13.59 -0.15
N ALA A 193 -10.67 -14.71 0.54
CA ALA A 193 -9.74 -15.76 0.14
C ALA A 193 -10.08 -16.37 -1.22
N PHE A 194 -11.37 -16.63 -1.47
CA PHE A 194 -11.86 -17.13 -2.76
C PHE A 194 -11.64 -16.11 -3.88
N PHE A 195 -12.00 -14.84 -3.65
CA PHE A 195 -11.76 -13.78 -4.63
C PHE A 195 -10.26 -13.67 -4.95
N PHE A 196 -9.39 -13.65 -3.92
CA PHE A 196 -7.95 -13.60 -4.10
C PHE A 196 -7.46 -14.82 -4.88
N LEU A 197 -7.91 -16.04 -4.52
CA LEU A 197 -7.53 -17.28 -5.19
C LEU A 197 -7.83 -17.23 -6.69
N PHE A 198 -9.05 -16.96 -7.08
CA PHE A 198 -9.43 -17.02 -8.49
C PHE A 198 -8.88 -15.88 -9.33
N SER A 199 -8.86 -14.67 -8.76
CA SER A 199 -8.35 -13.50 -9.47
C SER A 199 -6.82 -13.51 -9.60
N GLY A 200 -6.09 -14.19 -8.70
CA GLY A 200 -4.63 -14.31 -8.75
C GLY A 200 -4.09 -15.41 -9.65
N ILE A 201 -4.92 -16.41 -10.06
CA ILE A 201 -4.48 -17.52 -10.91
C ILE A 201 -3.76 -17.07 -12.20
N PRO A 202 -4.26 -16.07 -12.96
CA PRO A 202 -3.61 -15.64 -14.20
C PRO A 202 -2.13 -15.29 -14.00
N THR A 203 -1.80 -14.63 -12.89
CA THR A 203 -0.41 -14.25 -12.56
C THR A 203 0.52 -15.47 -12.57
N PHE A 204 0.08 -16.59 -12.02
CA PHE A 204 0.93 -17.79 -11.91
C PHE A 204 0.96 -18.64 -13.18
N LEU A 205 0.04 -18.42 -14.11
CA LEU A 205 0.04 -19.16 -15.37
C LEU A 205 1.08 -18.61 -16.36
N LEU A 206 1.20 -17.31 -16.50
CA LEU A 206 1.99 -16.70 -17.58
C LEU A 206 3.18 -15.85 -17.13
N LEU A 207 3.20 -15.31 -15.89
CA LEU A 207 4.35 -14.58 -15.39
C LEU A 207 5.57 -15.49 -15.35
N ARG A 208 6.67 -15.05 -15.98
CA ARG A 208 7.90 -15.83 -16.10
C ARG A 208 8.89 -15.48 -15.00
N GLU A 209 9.78 -16.42 -14.69
CA GLU A 209 10.98 -16.14 -13.89
C GLU A 209 12.06 -15.62 -14.86
N TYR A 210 12.57 -14.42 -14.60
CA TYR A 210 13.48 -13.72 -15.51
C TYR A 210 14.95 -13.82 -15.11
N THR A 211 15.21 -14.18 -13.85
CA THR A 211 16.57 -14.23 -13.32
C THR A 211 17.18 -15.62 -13.47
N ALA A 212 18.47 -15.66 -13.76
CA ALA A 212 19.25 -16.88 -13.65
C ALA A 212 19.76 -17.02 -12.21
N GLY A 213 19.50 -18.16 -11.58
CA GLY A 213 19.99 -18.44 -10.22
C GLY A 213 21.49 -18.60 -10.18
N LYS A 214 22.10 -18.21 -9.07
CA LYS A 214 23.52 -18.51 -8.78
C LYS A 214 23.63 -19.86 -8.07
N GLU A 215 24.70 -20.59 -8.37
CA GLU A 215 24.99 -21.80 -7.63
C GLU A 215 25.26 -21.50 -6.15
N LYS A 216 24.58 -22.24 -5.29
CA LYS A 216 24.73 -22.07 -3.84
C LYS A 216 26.06 -22.69 -3.38
N PRO A 217 26.95 -21.90 -2.75
CA PRO A 217 28.18 -22.45 -2.19
C PRO A 217 27.90 -23.57 -1.18
N ALA A 218 28.75 -24.63 -1.20
CA ALA A 218 28.63 -25.73 -0.25
C ALA A 218 28.73 -25.22 1.19
N GLY A 219 27.84 -25.68 2.06
CA GLY A 219 27.84 -25.32 3.49
C GLY A 219 27.16 -23.99 3.85
N LEU A 220 26.75 -23.14 2.89
CA LEU A 220 26.00 -21.93 3.17
C LEU A 220 24.48 -22.16 3.10
N SER A 221 23.73 -21.52 4.00
CA SER A 221 22.26 -21.45 3.91
C SER A 221 21.81 -20.23 3.09
N TYR A 222 20.65 -20.30 2.43
CA TYR A 222 20.07 -19.15 1.74
C TYR A 222 19.81 -17.98 2.69
N LEU A 223 19.44 -18.24 3.95
CA LEU A 223 19.24 -17.20 4.95
C LEU A 223 20.55 -16.44 5.22
N LYS A 224 21.66 -17.14 5.39
CA LYS A 224 22.98 -16.52 5.59
C LYS A 224 23.38 -15.67 4.39
N ILE A 225 23.18 -16.19 3.17
CA ILE A 225 23.43 -15.45 1.92
C ILE A 225 22.57 -14.19 1.88
N GLY A 226 21.27 -14.27 2.20
CA GLY A 226 20.37 -13.13 2.22
C GLY A 226 20.80 -12.05 3.21
N VAL A 227 21.16 -12.43 4.44
CA VAL A 227 21.64 -11.49 5.47
C VAL A 227 22.97 -10.85 5.06
N GLU A 228 23.90 -11.61 4.52
CA GLU A 228 25.20 -11.10 4.04
C GLU A 228 25.00 -10.10 2.89
N ARG A 229 24.11 -10.37 1.94
CA ARG A 229 23.81 -9.46 0.82
C ARG A 229 23.20 -8.15 1.30
N VAL A 230 22.16 -8.21 2.15
CA VAL A 230 21.55 -6.99 2.72
C VAL A 230 22.57 -6.20 3.52
N THR A 231 23.40 -6.86 4.34
CA THR A 231 24.43 -6.18 5.11
C THR A 231 25.47 -5.51 4.21
N SER A 232 25.88 -6.17 3.11
CA SER A 232 26.77 -5.60 2.10
C SER A 232 26.14 -4.37 1.43
N THR A 233 24.88 -4.46 1.01
CA THR A 233 24.16 -3.33 0.38
C THR A 233 24.03 -2.15 1.34
N LEU A 234 23.73 -2.38 2.61
CA LEU A 234 23.69 -1.32 3.62
C LEU A 234 25.06 -0.68 3.86
N LYS A 235 26.14 -1.45 3.88
CA LYS A 235 27.52 -0.91 3.97
C LYS A 235 27.89 -0.08 2.73
N GLU A 236 27.38 -0.47 1.58
CA GLU A 236 27.65 0.18 0.29
C GLU A 236 26.54 1.18 -0.10
N ILE A 237 25.65 1.55 0.82
CA ILE A 237 24.49 2.40 0.52
C ILE A 237 24.88 3.76 -0.09
N HIS A 238 26.10 4.22 0.19
CA HIS A 238 26.66 5.44 -0.41
C HIS A 238 26.80 5.34 -1.95
N LYS A 239 26.97 4.14 -2.50
CA LYS A 239 26.96 3.89 -3.95
C LYS A 239 25.57 4.08 -4.55
N PHE A 240 24.52 3.86 -3.75
CA PHE A 240 23.11 4.00 -4.12
C PHE A 240 22.49 5.25 -3.50
N ARG A 241 23.26 6.36 -3.46
CA ARG A 241 22.85 7.60 -2.78
C ARG A 241 21.46 8.07 -3.17
N ASP A 242 21.13 8.04 -4.48
CA ASP A 242 19.85 8.55 -4.96
C ASP A 242 18.68 7.64 -4.56
N MET A 243 18.89 6.32 -4.55
CA MET A 243 17.93 5.37 -3.99
C MET A 243 17.73 5.60 -2.49
N ALA A 244 18.80 5.77 -1.72
CA ALA A 244 18.72 6.02 -0.28
C ALA A 244 17.96 7.31 0.04
N LEU A 245 18.30 8.41 -0.63
CA LEU A 245 17.59 9.69 -0.50
C LEU A 245 16.11 9.56 -0.88
N TYR A 246 15.83 8.83 -1.95
CA TYR A 246 14.47 8.57 -2.37
C TYR A 246 13.68 7.76 -1.33
N LEU A 247 14.25 6.69 -0.76
CA LEU A 247 13.59 5.89 0.29
C LEU A 247 13.31 6.70 1.54
N VAL A 248 14.19 7.65 1.92
CA VAL A 248 13.93 8.58 3.02
C VAL A 248 12.81 9.56 2.66
N SER A 249 12.82 10.13 1.45
CA SER A 249 11.72 10.96 0.96
C SER A 249 10.39 10.19 0.99
N LEU A 250 10.39 8.96 0.48
CA LEU A 250 9.24 8.08 0.46
C LEU A 250 8.71 7.78 1.86
N PHE A 251 9.59 7.59 2.85
CA PHE A 251 9.19 7.39 4.24
C PHE A 251 8.27 8.52 4.72
N PHE A 252 8.65 9.78 4.52
CA PHE A 252 7.83 10.92 4.92
C PHE A 252 6.52 10.98 4.15
N ALA A 253 6.55 10.73 2.84
CA ALA A 253 5.33 10.68 2.04
C ALA A 253 4.37 9.58 2.50
N MET A 254 4.87 8.38 2.77
CA MET A 254 4.05 7.25 3.21
C MET A 254 3.55 7.42 4.65
N ALA A 255 4.31 8.08 5.53
CA ALA A 255 3.84 8.46 6.86
C ALA A 255 2.64 9.41 6.78
N ALA A 256 2.75 10.47 5.97
CA ALA A 256 1.65 11.39 5.72
C ALA A 256 0.42 10.69 5.11
N LEU A 257 0.64 9.85 4.10
CA LEU A 257 -0.41 9.03 3.48
C LEU A 257 -1.12 8.13 4.49
N GLY A 258 -0.37 7.42 5.32
CA GLY A 258 -0.92 6.56 6.37
C GLY A 258 -1.82 7.34 7.33
N ILE A 259 -1.41 8.56 7.71
CA ILE A 259 -2.21 9.46 8.54
C ILE A 259 -3.50 9.84 7.82
N VAL A 260 -3.40 10.35 6.59
CA VAL A 260 -4.58 10.80 5.83
C VAL A 260 -5.59 9.65 5.63
N ILE A 261 -5.12 8.47 5.22
CA ILE A 261 -5.99 7.31 5.00
C ILE A 261 -6.69 6.89 6.29
N SER A 262 -6.00 6.91 7.42
CA SER A 262 -6.55 6.48 8.72
C SER A 262 -7.56 7.47 9.29
N PHE A 263 -7.38 8.76 9.03
CA PHE A 263 -8.14 9.82 9.70
C PHE A 263 -9.12 10.59 8.81
N ALA A 264 -9.10 10.42 7.49
CA ALA A 264 -9.99 11.15 6.58
C ALA A 264 -11.48 10.94 6.92
N PHE A 265 -11.88 9.70 7.22
CA PHE A 265 -13.27 9.41 7.61
C PHE A 265 -13.60 9.89 9.02
N ILE A 266 -12.65 9.83 9.96
CA ILE A 266 -12.80 10.35 11.32
C ILE A 266 -12.99 11.87 11.26
N TYR A 267 -12.16 12.56 10.48
CA TYR A 267 -12.29 13.99 10.24
C TYR A 267 -13.65 14.34 9.62
N GLY A 268 -14.06 13.58 8.60
CA GLY A 268 -15.38 13.72 7.98
C GLY A 268 -16.51 13.59 9.00
N ALA A 269 -16.46 12.59 9.87
CA ALA A 269 -17.51 12.35 10.88
C ALA A 269 -17.50 13.41 11.99
N GLN A 270 -16.33 13.77 12.52
CA GLN A 270 -16.21 14.62 13.72
C GLN A 270 -16.28 16.12 13.41
N GLU A 271 -15.57 16.58 12.36
CA GLU A 271 -15.48 18.01 12.01
C GLU A 271 -16.49 18.42 10.95
N ILE A 272 -16.61 17.64 9.89
CA ILE A 272 -17.47 17.94 8.75
C ILE A 272 -18.92 17.53 9.01
N LYS A 273 -19.13 16.55 9.90
CA LYS A 273 -20.44 15.93 10.21
C LYS A 273 -21.02 15.23 8.98
N THR A 274 -20.18 14.42 8.32
CA THR A 274 -20.61 13.59 7.19
C THR A 274 -21.64 12.55 7.63
N GLN A 275 -22.56 12.25 6.70
CA GLN A 275 -23.55 11.19 6.86
C GLN A 275 -23.11 9.97 6.02
N LYS A 276 -23.76 8.84 6.20
CA LYS A 276 -23.44 7.58 5.54
C LYS A 276 -23.36 7.70 4.00
N GLU A 277 -24.22 8.50 3.39
CA GLU A 277 -24.22 8.77 1.95
C GLU A 277 -22.93 9.45 1.49
N HIS A 278 -22.44 10.44 2.27
CA HIS A 278 -21.17 11.12 2.00
C HIS A 278 -19.99 10.18 2.13
N GLU A 279 -19.98 9.32 3.15
CA GLU A 279 -18.91 8.34 3.37
C GLU A 279 -18.84 7.30 2.24
N ILE A 280 -19.98 6.82 1.74
CA ILE A 280 -20.04 5.93 0.58
C ILE A 280 -19.51 6.64 -0.66
N ALA A 281 -19.94 7.90 -0.90
CA ALA A 281 -19.47 8.69 -2.02
C ALA A 281 -17.95 8.93 -1.95
N MET A 282 -17.43 9.29 -0.76
CA MET A 282 -15.98 9.42 -0.51
C MET A 282 -15.23 8.16 -0.89
N PHE A 283 -15.66 7.01 -0.37
CA PHE A 283 -15.02 5.73 -0.66
C PHE A 283 -14.98 5.43 -2.16
N LEU A 284 -16.12 5.56 -2.85
CA LEU A 284 -16.20 5.26 -4.28
C LEU A 284 -15.35 6.24 -5.11
N LEU A 285 -15.39 7.54 -4.78
CA LEU A 285 -14.59 8.55 -5.47
C LEU A 285 -13.09 8.33 -5.25
N ILE A 286 -12.66 8.06 -4.02
CA ILE A 286 -11.24 7.75 -3.73
C ILE A 286 -10.78 6.57 -4.59
N GLN A 287 -11.51 5.46 -4.63
CA GLN A 287 -11.12 4.27 -5.38
C GLN A 287 -11.10 4.53 -6.90
N LEU A 288 -12.13 5.19 -7.43
CA LEU A 288 -12.23 5.51 -8.85
C LEU A 288 -11.10 6.46 -9.29
N PHE A 289 -10.91 7.55 -8.57
CA PHE A 289 -9.88 8.53 -8.93
C PHE A 289 -8.47 8.04 -8.61
N ALA A 290 -8.29 7.09 -7.67
CA ALA A 290 -7.03 6.41 -7.49
C ALA A 290 -6.67 5.52 -8.68
N ALA A 291 -7.64 4.79 -9.24
CA ALA A 291 -7.43 4.05 -10.47
C ALA A 291 -7.04 4.97 -11.65
N ILE A 292 -7.80 6.04 -11.84
CA ILE A 292 -7.55 7.04 -12.89
C ILE A 292 -6.18 7.71 -12.69
N GLY A 293 -5.88 8.13 -11.46
CA GLY A 293 -4.62 8.76 -11.10
C GLY A 293 -3.42 7.85 -11.35
N ALA A 294 -3.48 6.59 -10.92
CA ALA A 294 -2.41 5.62 -11.15
C ALA A 294 -2.09 5.48 -12.65
N ILE A 295 -3.12 5.33 -13.48
CA ILE A 295 -2.96 5.16 -14.93
C ILE A 295 -2.43 6.46 -15.58
N ILE A 296 -3.08 7.60 -15.35
CA ILE A 296 -2.70 8.88 -15.96
C ILE A 296 -1.28 9.27 -15.57
N PHE A 297 -0.96 9.21 -14.27
CA PHE A 297 0.39 9.57 -13.79
C PHE A 297 1.45 8.56 -14.20
N GLY A 298 1.09 7.30 -14.45
CA GLY A 298 1.98 6.33 -15.09
C GLY A 298 2.44 6.79 -16.47
N PHE A 299 1.51 7.26 -17.32
CA PHE A 299 1.84 7.84 -18.64
C PHE A 299 2.60 9.16 -18.53
N ILE A 300 2.24 10.02 -17.57
CA ILE A 300 2.94 11.28 -17.34
C ILE A 300 4.38 10.99 -16.93
N GLN A 301 4.60 10.02 -16.05
CA GLN A 301 5.92 9.63 -15.55
C GLN A 301 6.86 9.23 -16.68
N ASP A 302 6.39 8.43 -17.61
CA ASP A 302 7.20 7.97 -18.76
C ASP A 302 7.60 9.12 -19.69
N LYS A 303 6.86 10.25 -19.67
CA LYS A 303 7.14 11.43 -20.51
C LYS A 303 8.03 12.45 -19.83
N ILE A 304 7.78 12.76 -18.55
CA ILE A 304 8.46 13.87 -17.86
C ILE A 304 9.52 13.42 -16.85
N GLY A 305 9.60 12.11 -16.58
CA GLY A 305 10.49 11.49 -15.60
C GLY A 305 9.81 11.19 -14.28
N ALA A 306 10.34 10.19 -13.60
CA ALA A 306 9.74 9.63 -12.40
C ALA A 306 9.86 10.56 -11.18
N LYS A 307 11.03 11.20 -10.99
CA LYS A 307 11.25 12.19 -9.93
C LYS A 307 10.27 13.36 -10.03
N LYS A 308 10.11 13.93 -11.23
CA LYS A 308 9.20 15.07 -11.45
C LYS A 308 7.76 14.66 -11.17
N THR A 309 7.36 13.50 -11.64
CA THR A 309 6.03 12.97 -11.40
C THR A 309 5.77 12.79 -9.92
N PHE A 310 6.70 12.19 -9.17
CA PHE A 310 6.56 12.04 -7.72
C PHE A 310 6.44 13.39 -7.02
N ASN A 311 7.24 14.39 -7.40
CA ASN A 311 7.11 15.75 -6.87
C ASN A 311 5.72 16.36 -7.12
N ILE A 312 5.14 16.15 -8.31
CA ILE A 312 3.78 16.61 -8.64
C ILE A 312 2.75 15.92 -7.73
N THR A 313 2.92 14.62 -7.44
CA THR A 313 2.01 13.93 -6.52
C THR A 313 2.09 14.48 -5.10
N LEU A 314 3.28 14.84 -4.62
CA LEU A 314 3.46 15.49 -3.31
C LEU A 314 2.79 16.87 -3.25
N LEU A 315 2.93 17.67 -4.32
CA LEU A 315 2.24 18.96 -4.42
C LEU A 315 0.72 18.79 -4.49
N LEU A 316 0.23 17.75 -5.19
CA LEU A 316 -1.19 17.42 -5.23
C LEU A 316 -1.73 17.08 -3.82
N TRP A 317 -0.97 16.35 -3.01
CA TRP A 317 -1.34 16.06 -1.63
C TRP A 317 -1.34 17.31 -0.75
N ILE A 318 -0.33 18.17 -0.87
CA ILE A 318 -0.30 19.45 -0.14
C ILE A 318 -1.53 20.29 -0.51
N ALA A 319 -1.83 20.42 -1.80
CA ALA A 319 -3.03 21.15 -2.26
C ALA A 319 -4.33 20.53 -1.74
N CYS A 320 -4.44 19.18 -1.74
CA CYS A 320 -5.59 18.47 -1.20
C CYS A 320 -5.81 18.79 0.30
N LEU A 321 -4.75 18.73 1.11
CA LEU A 321 -4.84 19.05 2.54
C LEU A 321 -5.19 20.51 2.80
N LEU A 322 -4.69 21.44 1.99
CA LEU A 322 -5.08 22.84 2.05
C LEU A 322 -6.56 23.04 1.68
N LEU A 323 -7.07 22.34 0.66
CA LEU A 323 -8.50 22.38 0.31
C LEU A 323 -9.38 21.84 1.44
N ILE A 324 -8.93 20.77 2.12
CA ILE A 324 -9.61 20.22 3.30
C ILE A 324 -9.60 21.22 4.44
N TYR A 325 -8.47 21.88 4.70
CA TYR A 325 -8.35 22.88 5.76
C TYR A 325 -9.29 24.09 5.55
N TRP A 326 -9.42 24.57 4.31
CA TRP A 326 -10.29 25.70 3.95
C TRP A 326 -11.66 25.27 3.41
N VAL A 327 -12.14 24.09 3.76
CA VAL A 327 -13.42 23.57 3.22
C VAL A 327 -14.62 24.49 3.52
N GLU A 328 -14.63 25.18 4.67
CA GLU A 328 -15.69 26.12 5.05
C GLU A 328 -15.67 27.39 4.19
N ASP A 329 -14.48 27.98 4.03
CA ASP A 329 -14.28 29.16 3.20
C ASP A 329 -14.62 28.85 1.73
N LEU A 330 -14.21 27.68 1.25
CA LEU A 330 -14.52 27.20 -0.09
C LEU A 330 -16.03 26.99 -0.28
N THR A 331 -16.73 26.46 0.72
CA THR A 331 -18.20 26.33 0.69
C THR A 331 -18.86 27.68 0.59
N THR A 332 -18.43 28.65 1.40
CA THR A 332 -18.95 30.02 1.38
C THR A 332 -18.71 30.70 0.02
N PHE A 333 -17.51 30.52 -0.54
CA PHE A 333 -17.18 31.05 -1.87
C PHE A 333 -18.08 30.44 -2.97
N LEU A 334 -18.20 29.08 -3.00
CA LEU A 334 -19.01 28.39 -4.01
C LEU A 334 -20.50 28.82 -3.94
N THR A 335 -21.06 28.89 -2.74
CA THR A 335 -22.44 29.35 -2.56
C THR A 335 -22.60 30.82 -2.95
N GLY A 336 -21.59 31.65 -2.68
CA GLY A 336 -21.58 33.08 -3.07
C GLY A 336 -21.59 33.31 -4.59
N ILE A 337 -21.03 32.41 -5.37
CA ILE A 337 -21.06 32.44 -6.84
C ILE A 337 -22.25 31.68 -7.45
N GLY A 338 -23.22 31.26 -6.62
CA GLY A 338 -24.48 30.66 -7.07
C GLY A 338 -24.41 29.12 -7.27
N ILE A 339 -23.38 28.43 -6.78
CA ILE A 339 -23.32 26.98 -6.81
C ILE A 339 -23.91 26.46 -5.49
N PRO A 340 -25.13 25.88 -5.48
CA PRO A 340 -25.74 25.36 -4.27
C PRO A 340 -25.00 24.10 -3.81
N THR A 341 -24.29 24.22 -2.68
CA THR A 341 -23.51 23.11 -2.10
C THR A 341 -23.51 23.17 -0.58
N THR A 342 -23.09 22.09 0.06
CA THR A 342 -22.90 22.02 1.51
C THR A 342 -21.43 21.69 1.84
N LYS A 343 -21.02 22.02 3.06
CA LYS A 343 -19.67 21.68 3.57
C LYS A 343 -19.32 20.21 3.35
N GLN A 344 -20.30 19.31 3.53
CA GLN A 344 -20.12 17.87 3.35
C GLN A 344 -19.80 17.52 1.90
N TRP A 345 -20.56 18.05 0.94
CA TRP A 345 -20.34 17.78 -0.49
C TRP A 345 -19.06 18.43 -1.02
N VAL A 346 -18.67 19.59 -0.50
CA VAL A 346 -17.38 20.21 -0.83
C VAL A 346 -16.24 19.31 -0.32
N PHE A 347 -16.35 18.78 0.91
CA PHE A 347 -15.37 17.83 1.45
C PHE A 347 -15.32 16.53 0.63
N VAL A 348 -16.47 15.97 0.25
CA VAL A 348 -16.53 14.82 -0.67
C VAL A 348 -15.81 15.15 -1.98
N GLY A 349 -15.95 16.35 -2.52
CA GLY A 349 -15.23 16.79 -3.72
C GLY A 349 -13.71 16.77 -3.57
N THR A 350 -13.16 17.04 -2.38
CA THR A 350 -11.70 16.97 -2.15
C THR A 350 -11.16 15.55 -2.28
N THR A 351 -11.99 14.53 -2.07
CA THR A 351 -11.58 13.12 -2.19
C THR A 351 -11.21 12.71 -3.61
N VAL A 352 -11.62 13.48 -4.61
CA VAL A 352 -11.16 13.33 -6.01
C VAL A 352 -9.63 13.54 -6.08
N PHE A 353 -9.14 14.61 -5.46
CA PHE A 353 -7.72 14.92 -5.40
C PHE A 353 -6.96 13.90 -4.53
N ALA A 354 -7.55 13.51 -3.39
CA ALA A 354 -6.99 12.48 -2.52
C ALA A 354 -6.85 11.13 -3.25
N GLY A 355 -7.89 10.71 -3.96
CA GLY A 355 -7.86 9.49 -4.77
C GLY A 355 -6.78 9.57 -5.85
N ALA A 356 -6.81 10.62 -6.68
CA ALA A 356 -5.82 10.80 -7.75
C ALA A 356 -4.38 10.81 -7.18
N GLY A 357 -4.16 11.53 -6.08
CA GLY A 357 -2.89 11.56 -5.37
C GLY A 357 -2.47 10.20 -4.85
N LEU A 358 -3.39 9.42 -4.26
CA LEU A 358 -3.13 8.07 -3.75
C LEU A 358 -2.62 7.14 -4.85
N GLY A 359 -3.39 7.00 -5.94
CA GLY A 359 -3.02 6.13 -7.04
C GLY A 359 -1.73 6.56 -7.72
N ALA A 360 -1.57 7.86 -7.96
CA ALA A 360 -0.37 8.43 -8.59
C ALA A 360 0.88 8.20 -7.73
N THR A 361 0.81 8.47 -6.41
CA THR A 361 1.95 8.30 -5.50
C THR A 361 2.37 6.84 -5.39
N GLN A 362 1.43 5.93 -5.26
CA GLN A 362 1.70 4.49 -5.18
C GLN A 362 2.34 3.96 -6.46
N SER A 363 1.78 4.31 -7.63
CA SER A 363 2.32 3.92 -8.92
C SER A 363 3.73 4.50 -9.16
N ALA A 364 3.92 5.80 -8.92
CA ALA A 364 5.21 6.46 -9.10
C ALA A 364 6.27 5.91 -8.14
N SER A 365 5.92 5.63 -6.88
CA SER A 365 6.86 5.09 -5.90
C SER A 365 7.42 3.74 -6.30
N ARG A 366 6.57 2.84 -6.78
CA ARG A 366 6.98 1.52 -7.27
C ARG A 366 7.89 1.63 -8.50
N ALA A 367 7.54 2.51 -9.43
CA ALA A 367 8.30 2.69 -10.66
C ALA A 367 9.69 3.32 -10.42
N ILE A 368 9.83 4.29 -9.51
CA ILE A 368 11.14 4.87 -9.15
C ILE A 368 12.07 3.81 -8.58
N VAL A 369 11.57 2.95 -7.69
CA VAL A 369 12.38 1.84 -7.16
C VAL A 369 12.81 0.91 -8.29
N GLY A 370 11.90 0.58 -9.22
CA GLY A 370 12.24 -0.22 -10.39
C GLY A 370 13.30 0.42 -11.30
N LEU A 371 13.32 1.76 -11.40
CA LEU A 371 14.33 2.51 -12.18
C LEU A 371 15.70 2.53 -11.51
N PHE A 372 15.74 2.66 -10.19
CA PHE A 372 16.98 2.84 -9.42
C PHE A 372 17.57 1.52 -8.90
N ALA A 373 16.80 0.43 -8.93
CA ALA A 373 17.28 -0.88 -8.54
C ALA A 373 18.07 -1.55 -9.67
N PRO A 374 19.30 -2.05 -9.41
CA PRO A 374 19.93 -2.99 -10.32
C PRO A 374 19.08 -4.25 -10.47
N GLU A 375 19.02 -4.83 -11.67
CA GLU A 375 18.22 -6.04 -11.93
C GLU A 375 18.56 -7.19 -10.96
N SER A 376 19.87 -7.41 -10.69
CA SER A 376 20.35 -8.44 -9.78
C SER A 376 20.02 -8.23 -8.30
N LYS A 377 19.50 -7.04 -7.95
CA LYS A 377 19.13 -6.62 -6.59
C LYS A 377 17.68 -6.11 -6.49
N SER A 378 16.85 -6.33 -7.50
CA SER A 378 15.50 -5.78 -7.52
C SER A 378 14.65 -6.27 -6.33
N GLY A 379 14.71 -7.54 -5.97
CA GLY A 379 14.00 -8.07 -4.80
C GLY A 379 14.48 -7.45 -3.49
N GLU A 380 15.79 -7.25 -3.34
CA GLU A 380 16.39 -6.61 -2.18
C GLU A 380 15.90 -5.15 -2.03
N PHE A 381 15.94 -4.35 -3.11
CA PHE A 381 15.48 -2.95 -3.07
C PHE A 381 13.96 -2.82 -2.94
N PHE A 382 13.17 -3.72 -3.51
CA PHE A 382 11.73 -3.76 -3.24
C PHE A 382 11.42 -4.21 -1.80
N GLY A 383 12.27 -5.04 -1.20
CA GLY A 383 12.23 -5.33 0.24
C GLY A 383 12.47 -4.08 1.09
N LEU A 384 13.45 -3.23 0.72
CA LEU A 384 13.71 -1.93 1.38
C LEU A 384 12.57 -0.92 1.14
N TRP A 385 11.95 -0.92 -0.04
CA TRP A 385 10.75 -0.13 -0.32
C TRP A 385 9.59 -0.52 0.59
N GLY A 386 9.30 -1.81 0.71
CA GLY A 386 8.28 -2.33 1.62
C GLY A 386 8.59 -1.98 3.09
N LEU A 387 9.86 -2.11 3.50
CA LEU A 387 10.34 -1.70 4.82
C LEU A 387 10.05 -0.21 5.07
N SER A 388 10.43 0.68 4.16
CA SER A 388 10.18 2.12 4.27
C SER A 388 8.69 2.43 4.44
N GLY A 389 7.83 1.81 3.63
CA GLY A 389 6.37 1.99 3.69
C GLY A 389 5.75 1.48 5.00
N LYS A 390 6.18 0.32 5.52
CA LYS A 390 5.61 -0.27 6.75
C LYS A 390 6.07 0.46 8.01
N ILE A 391 7.34 0.89 8.08
CA ILE A 391 7.82 1.75 9.19
C ILE A 391 7.09 3.10 9.14
N ALA A 392 6.93 3.68 7.95
CA ALA A 392 6.22 4.94 7.78
C ALA A 392 4.77 4.85 8.26
N ALA A 393 4.05 3.77 7.95
CA ALA A 393 2.68 3.55 8.41
C ALA A 393 2.61 3.47 9.95
N ALA A 394 3.52 2.71 10.57
CA ALA A 394 3.59 2.62 12.03
C ALA A 394 3.91 3.97 12.68
N PHE A 395 4.88 4.71 12.13
CA PHE A 395 5.24 6.04 12.60
C PHE A 395 4.08 7.03 12.45
N GLY A 396 3.39 7.00 11.32
CA GLY A 396 2.24 7.86 11.06
C GLY A 396 1.13 7.70 12.10
N LEU A 397 0.80 6.45 12.46
CA LEU A 397 -0.21 6.17 13.49
C LEU A 397 0.17 6.74 14.86
N VAL A 398 1.43 6.61 15.28
CA VAL A 398 1.93 7.18 16.54
C VAL A 398 1.96 8.70 16.50
N ALA A 399 2.39 9.27 15.37
CA ALA A 399 2.49 10.72 15.20
C ALA A 399 1.12 11.40 15.31
N VAL A 400 0.05 10.79 14.75
CA VAL A 400 -1.30 11.35 14.87
C VAL A 400 -1.81 11.36 16.29
N GLY A 401 -1.60 10.28 17.05
CA GLY A 401 -1.96 10.27 18.48
C GLY A 401 -1.32 11.44 19.23
N GLY A 402 -0.05 11.72 18.97
CA GLY A 402 0.65 12.88 19.53
C GLY A 402 0.14 14.23 19.00
N LEU A 403 -0.18 14.31 17.71
CA LEU A 403 -0.70 15.55 17.10
C LEU A 403 -2.08 15.95 17.66
N GLN A 404 -2.96 14.97 17.87
CA GLN A 404 -4.30 15.23 18.43
C GLN A 404 -4.27 15.71 19.89
N VAL A 405 -3.21 15.40 20.65
CA VAL A 405 -3.01 15.95 22.01
C VAL A 405 -2.58 17.42 21.97
N LEU A 406 -1.84 17.81 20.93
CA LEU A 406 -1.24 19.14 20.81
C LEU A 406 -2.09 20.12 19.98
N PHE A 407 -2.85 19.61 19.03
CA PHE A 407 -3.62 20.39 18.07
C PHE A 407 -5.04 19.80 17.93
N ASP A 408 -6.00 20.66 17.59
CA ASP A 408 -7.30 20.17 17.14
C ASP A 408 -7.18 19.34 15.84
N LEU A 409 -8.24 18.63 15.50
CA LEU A 409 -8.24 17.72 14.37
C LEU A 409 -8.00 18.45 13.03
N ARG A 410 -8.53 19.67 12.87
CA ARG A 410 -8.36 20.50 11.68
C ARG A 410 -6.89 20.92 11.50
N ASN A 411 -6.25 21.42 12.56
CA ASN A 411 -4.85 21.83 12.54
C ASN A 411 -3.91 20.63 12.41
N SER A 412 -4.28 19.46 12.97
CA SER A 412 -3.52 18.20 12.79
C SER A 412 -3.39 17.83 11.31
N PHE A 413 -4.46 17.97 10.52
CA PHE A 413 -4.41 17.75 9.06
C PHE A 413 -3.48 18.73 8.34
N LEU A 414 -3.44 19.99 8.76
CA LEU A 414 -2.50 20.97 8.20
C LEU A 414 -1.04 20.60 8.52
N VAL A 415 -0.76 20.14 9.77
CA VAL A 415 0.57 19.70 10.18
C VAL A 415 1.04 18.49 9.36
N VAL A 416 0.13 17.60 8.95
CA VAL A 416 0.47 16.46 8.07
C VAL A 416 1.06 16.93 6.74
N SER A 417 0.67 18.11 6.23
CA SER A 417 1.26 18.67 5.01
C SER A 417 2.77 18.89 5.12
N ILE A 418 3.30 19.12 6.33
CA ILE A 418 4.74 19.29 6.59
C ILE A 418 5.50 18.02 6.20
N PHE A 419 4.94 16.83 6.41
CA PHE A 419 5.57 15.57 6.01
C PHE A 419 5.72 15.50 4.49
N PHE A 420 4.71 15.92 3.73
CA PHE A 420 4.80 15.99 2.27
C PHE A 420 5.81 17.05 1.82
N ILE A 421 5.91 18.19 2.52
CA ILE A 421 6.91 19.23 2.24
C ILE A 421 8.32 18.68 2.52
N VAL A 422 8.54 18.01 3.64
CA VAL A 422 9.85 17.39 3.97
C VAL A 422 10.21 16.34 2.91
N SER A 423 9.24 15.49 2.52
CA SER A 423 9.44 14.53 1.43
C SER A 423 9.86 15.23 0.14
N LEU A 424 9.18 16.31 -0.24
CA LEU A 424 9.47 17.10 -1.44
C LEU A 424 10.89 17.70 -1.40
N LEU A 425 11.27 18.31 -0.26
CA LEU A 425 12.59 18.90 -0.07
C LEU A 425 13.71 17.86 -0.19
N ILE A 426 13.53 16.69 0.43
CA ILE A 426 14.49 15.59 0.31
C ILE A 426 14.57 15.10 -1.14
N ASN A 427 13.40 14.96 -1.81
CA ASN A 427 13.37 14.46 -3.18
C ASN A 427 14.01 15.44 -4.19
N PHE A 428 14.12 16.73 -3.89
CA PHE A 428 14.90 17.67 -4.71
C PHE A 428 16.39 17.31 -4.74
N LEU A 429 16.93 16.69 -3.69
CA LEU A 429 18.32 16.23 -3.61
C LEU A 429 18.60 14.97 -4.44
N VAL A 430 17.58 14.24 -4.85
CA VAL A 430 17.68 13.04 -5.69
C VAL A 430 18.04 13.46 -7.11
N ASP A 431 19.00 12.79 -7.72
CA ASP A 431 19.30 12.93 -9.15
C ASP A 431 18.84 11.68 -9.89
N GLU A 432 17.75 11.82 -10.66
CA GLU A 432 17.12 10.69 -11.36
C GLU A 432 18.07 10.06 -12.38
N LYS A 433 18.81 10.88 -13.15
CA LYS A 433 19.73 10.37 -14.17
C LYS A 433 20.88 9.59 -13.54
N ARG A 434 21.47 10.13 -12.46
CA ARG A 434 22.54 9.47 -11.72
C ARG A 434 22.04 8.18 -11.07
N GLY A 435 20.85 8.18 -10.47
CA GLY A 435 20.26 6.98 -9.87
C GLY A 435 20.03 5.86 -10.89
N ILE A 436 19.49 6.18 -12.07
CA ILE A 436 19.32 5.25 -13.19
C ILE A 436 20.69 4.75 -13.69
N GLN A 437 21.67 5.65 -13.86
CA GLN A 437 23.00 5.26 -14.32
C GLN A 437 23.71 4.35 -13.33
N THR A 438 23.60 4.63 -12.03
CA THR A 438 24.14 3.77 -10.97
C THR A 438 23.56 2.35 -11.03
N ALA A 439 22.25 2.22 -11.28
CA ALA A 439 21.60 0.92 -11.43
C ALA A 439 22.08 0.15 -12.67
N ILE A 440 22.36 0.87 -13.76
CA ILE A 440 22.87 0.30 -15.02
C ILE A 440 24.32 -0.17 -14.88
N ASP A 441 25.17 0.66 -14.28
CA ASP A 441 26.62 0.43 -14.17
C ASP A 441 26.97 -0.57 -13.07
N TYR A 442 26.02 -0.88 -12.20
CA TYR A 442 26.26 -1.82 -11.11
C TYR A 442 26.60 -3.21 -11.65
N LYS A 443 27.80 -3.65 -11.37
CA LYS A 443 28.25 -5.03 -11.60
C LYS A 443 28.38 -5.70 -10.24
N GLU A 444 27.70 -6.80 -10.09
CA GLU A 444 27.85 -7.64 -8.91
C GLU A 444 29.24 -8.33 -9.00
N ILE A 445 30.10 -8.05 -7.99
CA ILE A 445 31.45 -8.59 -7.88
C ILE A 445 31.37 -10.04 -7.39
#